data_fa3a22d425027189e15eb556ca886c6e
#
_entry.id   fa3a22d425027189e15eb556ca886c6e
#
_cell.length_a   1.000
_cell.length_b   1.000
_cell.length_c   1.000
_cell.angle_alpha   90.00
_cell.angle_beta   90.00
_cell.angle_gamma   90.00
#
_symmetry.space_group_name_H-M   'P 1'
#
loop_
_entity.id
_entity.type
_entity.pdbx_description
1 polymer ?
#
loop_
_entity_poly.entity_id
_entity_poly.type
_entity_poly.pdbx_seq_one_letter_code
_entity_poly.pdbx_strand_id
1 'polypeptide(L)'
;MLVGGGVNNASSGIYSIVSGGYNNTTINGCSAILGGQCNTTQHDCSFIVGSGICSTAANTTHVNCLHFSNIPTSSAGLAPGTVWNNGGVLNIA
;
A
#
# COMPACT_ATOMS: atom_id res chain seq x y z
N MET A 1 -14.09 3.03 -9.65
CA MET A 1 -14.53 3.27 -8.25
C MET A 1 -15.20 2.01 -7.72
N LEU A 2 -14.62 1.43 -6.71
CA LEU A 2 -15.15 0.21 -6.10
C LEU A 2 -14.94 0.23 -4.59
N VAL A 3 -15.99 -0.10 -3.85
CA VAL A 3 -15.91 -0.38 -2.40
C VAL A 3 -16.35 -1.81 -2.21
N GLY A 4 -15.49 -2.66 -1.64
CA GLY A 4 -15.74 -4.08 -1.45
C GLY A 4 -16.60 -4.43 -0.25
N GLY A 5 -16.86 -3.48 0.64
CA GLY A 5 -17.68 -3.69 1.84
C GLY A 5 -17.20 -2.85 3.01
N GLY A 6 -17.49 -3.30 4.22
CA GLY A 6 -17.14 -2.57 5.43
C GLY A 6 -18.08 -1.43 5.76
N VAL A 7 -17.61 -0.42 6.49
CA VAL A 7 -18.42 0.68 6.99
C VAL A 7 -17.76 2.03 6.66
N ASN A 8 -18.58 2.94 6.12
CA ASN A 8 -18.17 4.33 5.82
C ASN A 8 -16.94 4.42 4.90
N ASN A 9 -16.81 3.50 3.97
CA ASN A 9 -15.75 3.56 2.96
C ASN A 9 -16.25 4.30 1.73
N ALA A 10 -15.38 5.09 1.10
CA ALA A 10 -15.72 5.83 -0.11
C ALA A 10 -14.60 5.72 -1.13
N SER A 11 -14.97 5.42 -2.37
CA SER A 11 -14.05 5.37 -3.50
C SER A 11 -14.52 6.38 -4.52
N SER A 12 -13.94 7.58 -4.52
CA SER A 12 -14.33 8.67 -5.41
C SER A 12 -13.38 8.88 -6.58
N GLY A 13 -12.18 8.35 -6.51
CA GLY A 13 -11.22 8.46 -7.61
C GLY A 13 -11.58 7.57 -8.78
N ILE A 14 -11.24 7.99 -10.01
CA ILE A 14 -11.42 7.17 -11.21
C ILE A 14 -10.47 5.99 -11.13
N TYR A 15 -10.99 4.78 -11.40
CA TYR A 15 -10.21 3.53 -11.31
C TYR A 15 -9.61 3.29 -9.92
N SER A 16 -10.30 3.73 -8.87
CA SER A 16 -9.83 3.53 -7.50
C SER A 16 -10.64 2.46 -6.78
N ILE A 17 -10.04 1.87 -5.75
CA ILE A 17 -10.61 0.76 -4.99
C ILE A 17 -10.40 0.99 -3.50
N VAL A 18 -11.46 0.75 -2.71
CA VAL A 18 -11.36 0.46 -1.28
C VAL A 18 -11.86 -0.95 -1.08
N SER A 19 -10.99 -1.89 -0.71
CA SER A 19 -11.38 -3.29 -0.57
C SER A 19 -12.31 -3.53 0.62
N GLY A 20 -12.23 -2.69 1.64
CA GLY A 20 -13.09 -2.80 2.82
C GLY A 20 -12.52 -2.04 4.00
N GLY A 21 -12.95 -2.40 5.19
CA GLY A 21 -12.49 -1.75 6.42
C GLY A 21 -13.46 -0.68 6.90
N TYR A 22 -12.92 0.36 7.55
CA TYR A 22 -13.73 1.39 8.19
C TYR A 22 -13.17 2.79 7.90
N ASN A 23 -14.02 3.70 7.43
CA ASN A 23 -13.63 5.09 7.17
C ASN A 23 -12.43 5.25 6.23
N ASN A 24 -12.34 4.45 5.20
CA ASN A 24 -11.30 4.58 4.20
C ASN A 24 -11.83 5.38 3.00
N THR A 25 -11.01 6.26 2.44
CA THR A 25 -11.43 7.11 1.33
C THR A 25 -10.34 7.21 0.27
N THR A 26 -10.68 6.92 -0.98
CA THR A 26 -9.83 7.28 -2.11
C THR A 26 -10.38 8.53 -2.77
N ILE A 27 -9.55 9.55 -2.95
CA ILE A 27 -9.96 10.82 -3.57
C ILE A 27 -9.45 10.89 -5.01
N ASN A 28 -8.20 10.50 -5.23
CA ASN A 28 -7.55 10.61 -6.54
C ASN A 28 -7.58 9.31 -7.33
N GLY A 29 -7.25 9.41 -8.62
CA GLY A 29 -7.38 8.29 -9.54
C GLY A 29 -6.31 7.20 -9.39
N CYS A 30 -6.63 6.01 -9.87
CA CYS A 30 -5.72 4.85 -9.90
C CYS A 30 -5.15 4.52 -8.52
N SER A 31 -5.90 4.76 -7.45
CA SER A 31 -5.45 4.55 -6.07
C SER A 31 -6.17 3.38 -5.43
N ALA A 32 -5.56 2.79 -4.43
CA ALA A 32 -6.17 1.67 -3.73
C ALA A 32 -5.85 1.69 -2.24
N ILE A 33 -6.86 1.31 -1.45
CA ILE A 33 -6.72 1.02 -0.02
C ILE A 33 -7.13 -0.43 0.16
N LEU A 34 -6.21 -1.25 0.66
CA LEU A 34 -6.46 -2.68 0.82
C LEU A 34 -7.41 -2.97 1.98
N GLY A 35 -7.45 -2.09 2.98
CA GLY A 35 -8.29 -2.27 4.16
C GLY A 35 -7.78 -1.42 5.31
N GLY A 36 -8.07 -1.83 6.53
CA GLY A 36 -7.72 -1.06 7.71
C GLY A 36 -8.76 0.00 8.04
N GLN A 37 -8.36 1.06 8.72
CA GLN A 37 -9.28 2.12 9.10
C GLN A 37 -8.65 3.50 8.95
N CYS A 38 -9.50 4.48 8.66
CA CYS A 38 -9.12 5.90 8.61
C CYS A 38 -7.96 6.19 7.65
N ASN A 39 -7.91 5.50 6.51
CA ASN A 39 -6.92 5.75 5.48
C ASN A 39 -7.48 6.67 4.40
N THR A 40 -6.65 7.54 3.85
CA THR A 40 -7.06 8.44 2.77
C THR A 40 -5.97 8.52 1.72
N THR A 41 -6.31 8.28 0.45
CA THR A 41 -5.41 8.59 -0.66
C THR A 41 -5.75 9.97 -1.20
N GLN A 42 -4.76 10.84 -1.25
CA GLN A 42 -4.88 12.21 -1.78
C GLN A 42 -4.02 12.44 -3.02
N HIS A 43 -3.34 11.41 -3.49
CA HIS A 43 -2.43 11.49 -4.63
C HIS A 43 -2.75 10.39 -5.62
N ASP A 44 -2.52 10.64 -6.90
CA ASP A 44 -2.75 9.65 -7.95
C ASP A 44 -1.81 8.46 -7.78
N CYS A 45 -2.30 7.28 -8.13
CA CYS A 45 -1.52 6.03 -8.09
C CYS A 45 -0.87 5.80 -6.72
N SER A 46 -1.56 6.14 -5.65
CA SER A 46 -1.10 5.86 -4.29
C SER A 46 -1.84 4.66 -3.70
N PHE A 47 -1.12 3.87 -2.92
CA PHE A 47 -1.63 2.62 -2.38
C PHE A 47 -1.38 2.58 -0.87
N ILE A 48 -2.36 2.10 -0.11
CA ILE A 48 -2.27 2.06 1.35
C ILE A 48 -2.58 0.65 1.84
N VAL A 49 -1.68 0.13 2.67
CA VAL A 49 -1.87 -1.10 3.44
C VAL A 49 -1.55 -0.76 4.90
N GLY A 50 -2.58 -0.43 5.68
CA GLY A 50 -2.36 -0.02 7.07
C GLY A 50 -3.56 0.68 7.67
N SER A 51 -3.33 1.50 8.68
CA SER A 51 -4.36 2.23 9.40
C SER A 51 -3.90 3.65 9.73
N GLY A 52 -4.81 4.60 9.59
CA GLY A 52 -4.52 6.00 9.92
C GLY A 52 -3.53 6.66 8.98
N ILE A 53 -3.39 6.18 7.76
CA ILE A 53 -2.44 6.68 6.79
C ILE A 53 -3.11 7.65 5.83
N CYS A 54 -2.49 8.81 5.64
CA CYS A 54 -2.82 9.74 4.58
C CYS A 54 -1.68 9.70 3.57
N SER A 55 -1.96 9.50 2.30
CA SER A 55 -0.89 9.42 1.31
C SER A 55 -0.09 10.72 1.26
N THR A 56 1.21 10.61 1.11
CA THR A 56 2.13 11.76 1.08
C THR A 56 2.74 12.00 -0.30
N ALA A 57 2.62 11.04 -1.20
CA ALA A 57 3.19 11.12 -2.53
C ALA A 57 2.44 10.24 -3.52
N ALA A 58 2.46 10.63 -4.79
CA ALA A 58 1.95 9.81 -5.88
C ALA A 58 2.90 8.65 -6.19
N ASN A 59 2.38 7.62 -6.84
CA ASN A 59 3.15 6.45 -7.27
C ASN A 59 3.90 5.75 -6.14
N THR A 60 3.31 5.76 -4.94
CA THR A 60 3.96 5.26 -3.73
C THR A 60 3.03 4.32 -2.97
N THR A 61 3.57 3.26 -2.43
CA THR A 61 2.87 2.37 -1.51
C THR A 61 3.20 2.75 -0.07
N HIS A 62 2.17 2.99 0.73
CA HIS A 62 2.29 3.45 2.12
C HIS A 62 1.90 2.32 3.06
N VAL A 63 2.75 2.02 4.03
CA VAL A 63 2.50 0.99 5.06
C VAL A 63 2.91 1.50 6.45
N ASN A 64 2.27 1.00 7.49
CA ASN A 64 2.68 1.31 8.87
C ASN A 64 3.90 0.48 9.27
N CYS A 65 3.86 -0.81 8.96
CA CYS A 65 4.90 -1.75 9.33
C CYS A 65 4.92 -2.87 8.29
N LEU A 66 6.09 -3.29 7.87
CA LEU A 66 6.25 -4.31 6.84
C LEU A 66 7.09 -5.46 7.38
N HIS A 67 6.54 -6.67 7.35
CA HIS A 67 7.22 -7.89 7.76
C HIS A 67 7.44 -8.78 6.53
N PHE A 68 8.69 -9.11 6.27
CA PHE A 68 9.06 -10.05 5.22
C PHE A 68 9.17 -11.45 5.82
N SER A 69 8.20 -12.33 5.53
CA SER A 69 8.18 -13.68 6.12
C SER A 69 9.31 -14.56 5.60
N ASN A 70 9.68 -14.39 4.34
CA ASN A 70 10.70 -15.24 3.68
C ASN A 70 11.62 -14.37 2.82
N ILE A 71 12.26 -13.38 3.45
CA ILE A 71 13.19 -12.53 2.72
C ILE A 71 14.44 -13.31 2.32
N PRO A 72 14.91 -13.19 1.07
CA PRO A 72 16.15 -13.85 0.65
C PRO A 72 17.34 -13.38 1.47
N THR A 73 18.29 -14.25 1.72
CA THR A 73 19.53 -13.95 2.46
C THR A 73 20.75 -13.82 1.56
N SER A 74 20.56 -13.88 0.24
CA SER A 74 21.59 -13.74 -0.77
C SER A 74 21.01 -13.00 -1.97
N SER A 75 21.83 -12.21 -2.65
CA SER A 75 21.46 -11.55 -3.89
C SER A 75 21.53 -12.48 -5.12
N ALA A 76 22.04 -13.70 -4.97
CA ALA A 76 22.24 -14.61 -6.08
C ALA A 76 20.89 -15.03 -6.70
N GLY A 77 20.76 -14.84 -8.01
CA GLY A 77 19.55 -15.22 -8.75
C GLY A 77 18.37 -14.27 -8.58
N LEU A 78 18.51 -13.17 -7.85
CA LEU A 78 17.45 -12.20 -7.68
C LEU A 78 17.39 -11.21 -8.85
N ALA A 79 16.18 -10.86 -9.26
CA ALA A 79 15.99 -9.80 -10.24
C ALA A 79 16.46 -8.45 -9.65
N PRO A 80 17.01 -7.55 -10.49
CA PRO A 80 17.37 -6.21 -10.02
C PRO A 80 16.18 -5.51 -9.36
N GLY A 81 16.41 -4.85 -8.23
CA GLY A 81 15.37 -4.17 -7.46
C GLY A 81 14.76 -5.01 -6.35
N THR A 82 15.09 -6.30 -6.26
CA THR A 82 14.56 -7.16 -5.19
C THR A 82 15.26 -6.87 -3.86
N VAL A 83 14.48 -6.73 -2.81
CA VAL A 83 14.98 -6.51 -1.44
C VAL A 83 15.46 -7.85 -0.86
N TRP A 84 16.62 -7.83 -0.22
CA TRP A 84 17.15 -9.01 0.45
C TRP A 84 17.84 -8.65 1.76
N ASN A 85 18.00 -9.64 2.63
CA ASN A 85 18.58 -9.45 3.95
C ASN A 85 20.07 -9.83 3.92
N ASN A 86 20.91 -8.84 4.09
CA ASN A 86 22.37 -9.04 4.16
C ASN A 86 22.82 -8.96 5.62
N GLY A 87 22.70 -10.06 6.36
CA GLY A 87 23.12 -10.13 7.75
C GLY A 87 22.42 -9.14 8.68
N GLY A 88 21.14 -8.87 8.44
CA GLY A 88 20.34 -7.91 9.21
C GLY A 88 20.24 -6.54 8.58
N VAL A 89 20.87 -6.32 7.44
CA VAL A 89 20.80 -5.05 6.68
C VAL A 89 19.98 -5.29 5.42
N LEU A 90 19.00 -4.43 5.16
CA LEU A 90 18.24 -4.49 3.92
C LEU A 90 19.10 -3.99 2.76
N ASN A 91 19.17 -4.81 1.72
CA ASN A 91 19.86 -4.48 0.49
C ASN A 91 18.93 -4.62 -0.70
N ILE A 92 19.30 -4.02 -1.80
CA ILE A 92 18.58 -4.12 -3.06
C ILE A 92 19.48 -4.82 -4.08
N ALA A 93 18.95 -5.85 -4.70
CA ALA A 93 19.67 -6.60 -5.72
C ALA A 93 19.92 -5.75 -6.99
#